data_38cb16f87db55e2977e5fba3a8e7c19f
#
_entry.id   38cb16f87db55e2977e5fba3a8e7c19f
#
_cell.length_a   1.000
_cell.length_b   1.000
_cell.length_c   1.000
_cell.angle_alpha   90.00
_cell.angle_beta   90.00
_cell.angle_gamma   90.00
#
_symmetry.space_group_name_H-M   'P 1'
#
loop_
_entity.id
_entity.type
_entity.pdbx_description
1 polymer ?
#
loop_
_entity_poly.entity_id
_entity_poly.type
_entity_poly.pdbx_seq_one_letter_code
_entity_poly.pdbx_strand_id
1 'polypeptide(L)'
;MNGLYLTLPIFLPLVGGLVSYLIRFPSTRSRHLFYGVLICLTSAATWLSILRCGSESFQLLRFTEELTLTLRMDGASRLFAGLAATLWPFTMLYAFDYMSHEKHLSMFWSFFTVSFGVTLGVAFAGNMMTMYLFYELLTLATLPLVMQPMSTTARKAGVKYAVYSM
;
A
#
# COMPACT_ATOMS: atom_id res chain seq x y z
N MET A 1 -3.24 17.89 -14.70
CA MET A 1 -4.28 17.18 -13.91
C MET A 1 -3.98 15.69 -13.75
N ASN A 2 -3.22 15.06 -14.63
CA ASN A 2 -2.91 13.62 -14.59
C ASN A 2 -2.07 13.18 -13.37
N GLY A 3 -1.22 14.06 -12.84
CA GLY A 3 -0.41 13.77 -11.64
C GLY A 3 -1.25 13.45 -10.40
N LEU A 4 -2.36 14.12 -10.20
CA LEU A 4 -3.24 13.89 -9.04
C LEU A 4 -3.87 12.49 -9.09
N TYR A 5 -4.27 12.02 -10.27
CA TYR A 5 -4.84 10.69 -10.44
C TYR A 5 -3.83 9.56 -10.15
N LEU A 6 -2.53 9.78 -10.43
CA LEU A 6 -1.48 8.81 -10.14
C LEU A 6 -1.03 8.83 -8.68
N THR A 7 -1.01 10.01 -8.06
CA THR A 7 -0.54 10.17 -6.68
C THR A 7 -1.60 9.83 -5.64
N LEU A 8 -2.88 10.13 -5.91
CA LEU A 8 -3.97 9.92 -4.95
C LEU A 8 -4.13 8.46 -4.50
N PRO A 9 -4.13 7.44 -5.40
CA PRO A 9 -4.22 6.04 -4.99
C PRO A 9 -3.05 5.56 -4.14
N ILE A 10 -1.87 6.18 -4.27
CA ILE A 10 -0.68 5.87 -3.49
C ILE A 10 -0.76 6.52 -2.11
N PHE A 11 -0.95 7.84 -2.08
CA PHE A 11 -0.86 8.62 -0.83
C PHE A 11 -2.07 8.44 0.09
N LEU A 12 -3.26 8.20 -0.46
CA LEU A 12 -4.47 8.02 0.34
C LEU A 12 -4.34 6.85 1.34
N PRO A 13 -3.96 5.62 0.95
CA PRO A 13 -3.77 4.53 1.90
C PRO A 13 -2.48 4.68 2.72
N LEU A 14 -1.43 5.30 2.22
CA LEU A 14 -0.21 5.58 2.98
C LEU A 14 -0.51 6.49 4.17
N VAL A 15 -1.09 7.67 3.91
CA VAL A 15 -1.42 8.64 4.96
C VAL A 15 -2.52 8.09 5.86
N GLY A 16 -3.59 7.52 5.27
CA GLY A 16 -4.69 6.94 6.03
C GLY A 16 -4.25 5.80 6.95
N GLY A 17 -3.39 4.91 6.46
CA GLY A 17 -2.82 3.82 7.25
C GLY A 17 -1.92 4.32 8.39
N LEU A 18 -1.01 5.25 8.12
CA LEU A 18 -0.13 5.82 9.15
C LEU A 18 -0.90 6.63 10.20
N VAL A 19 -1.82 7.49 9.78
CA VAL A 19 -2.64 8.28 10.69
C VAL A 19 -3.52 7.39 11.57
N SER A 20 -4.10 6.33 10.99
CA SER A 20 -4.92 5.38 11.74
C SER A 20 -4.17 4.60 12.82
N TYR A 21 -2.85 4.41 12.66
CA TYR A 21 -2.01 3.82 13.69
C TYR A 21 -1.95 4.66 14.98
N LEU A 22 -2.02 5.98 14.83
CA LEU A 22 -2.00 6.94 15.93
C LEU A 22 -3.38 7.10 16.60
N ILE A 23 -4.45 6.75 15.87
CA ILE A 23 -5.83 6.90 16.37
C ILE A 23 -6.24 5.64 17.13
N ARG A 24 -6.70 5.82 18.37
CA ARG A 24 -7.30 4.73 19.14
C ARG A 24 -8.79 4.62 18.80
N PHE A 25 -9.16 3.57 18.12
CA PHE A 25 -10.57 3.32 17.76
C PHE A 25 -11.35 2.82 19.00
N PRO A 26 -12.49 3.43 19.32
CA PRO A 26 -13.29 3.07 20.49
C PRO A 26 -13.98 1.70 20.35
N SER A 27 -14.18 1.22 19.12
CA SER A 27 -14.92 0.01 18.83
C SER A 27 -14.30 -0.75 17.63
N THR A 28 -14.40 -2.08 17.67
CA THR A 28 -13.99 -2.95 16.55
C THR A 28 -14.78 -2.64 15.28
N ARG A 29 -16.08 -2.34 15.41
CA ARG A 29 -16.93 -1.97 14.26
C ARG A 29 -16.47 -0.67 13.61
N SER A 30 -16.14 0.35 14.41
CA SER A 30 -15.63 1.63 13.90
C SER A 30 -14.31 1.46 13.16
N ARG A 31 -13.42 0.60 13.66
CA ARG A 31 -12.16 0.27 13.01
C ARG A 31 -12.38 -0.43 11.67
N HIS A 32 -13.19 -1.48 11.63
CA HIS A 32 -13.49 -2.21 10.38
C HIS A 32 -14.14 -1.30 9.33
N LEU A 33 -15.06 -0.43 9.76
CA LEU A 33 -15.70 0.53 8.86
C LEU A 33 -14.68 1.52 8.28
N PHE A 34 -13.80 2.07 9.12
CA PHE A 34 -12.77 3.02 8.67
C PHE A 34 -11.85 2.41 7.61
N TYR A 35 -11.25 1.24 7.91
CA TYR A 35 -10.35 0.59 6.96
C TYR A 35 -11.09 0.07 5.72
N GLY A 36 -12.33 -0.39 5.88
CA GLY A 36 -13.19 -0.78 4.77
C GLY A 36 -13.43 0.36 3.80
N VAL A 37 -13.85 1.51 4.30
CA VAL A 37 -14.08 2.71 3.49
C VAL A 37 -12.77 3.17 2.85
N LEU A 38 -11.67 3.21 3.59
CA LEU A 38 -10.37 3.66 3.09
C LEU A 38 -9.86 2.78 1.93
N ILE A 39 -9.93 1.45 2.08
CA ILE A 39 -9.52 0.50 1.03
C ILE A 39 -10.44 0.57 -0.19
N CYS A 40 -11.76 0.65 0.01
CA CYS A 40 -12.72 0.80 -1.09
C CYS A 40 -12.52 2.13 -1.84
N LEU A 41 -12.27 3.23 -1.14
CA LEU A 41 -11.96 4.52 -1.77
C LEU A 41 -10.66 4.46 -2.57
N THR A 42 -9.63 3.81 -2.02
CA THR A 42 -8.35 3.60 -2.73
C THR A 42 -8.55 2.78 -3.99
N SER A 43 -9.31 1.68 -3.91
CA SER A 43 -9.64 0.84 -5.07
C SER A 43 -10.42 1.62 -6.13
N ALA A 44 -11.43 2.39 -5.73
CA ALA A 44 -12.20 3.23 -6.64
C ALA A 44 -11.32 4.30 -7.30
N ALA A 45 -10.43 4.95 -6.52
CA ALA A 45 -9.47 5.92 -7.03
C ALA A 45 -8.49 5.28 -8.03
N THR A 46 -8.02 4.06 -7.76
CA THR A 46 -7.15 3.30 -8.67
C THR A 46 -7.86 2.98 -9.99
N TRP A 47 -9.09 2.49 -9.93
CA TRP A 47 -9.89 2.23 -11.14
C TRP A 47 -10.17 3.51 -11.92
N LEU A 48 -10.47 4.60 -11.23
CA LEU A 48 -10.65 5.90 -11.87
C LEU A 48 -9.35 6.36 -12.57
N SER A 49 -8.19 6.13 -11.96
CA SER A 49 -6.89 6.43 -12.56
C SER A 49 -6.65 5.61 -13.81
N ILE A 50 -6.95 4.31 -13.78
CA ILE A 50 -6.81 3.39 -14.94
C ILE A 50 -7.67 3.86 -16.12
N LEU A 51 -8.89 4.35 -15.84
CA LEU A 51 -9.83 4.78 -16.87
C LEU A 51 -9.54 6.19 -17.41
N ARG A 52 -8.98 7.08 -16.58
CA ARG A 52 -8.81 8.50 -16.92
C ARG A 52 -7.39 8.88 -17.32
N CYS A 53 -6.36 8.18 -16.83
CA CYS A 53 -4.97 8.49 -17.16
C CYS A 53 -4.58 7.96 -18.52
N GLY A 54 -4.00 8.83 -19.34
CA GLY A 54 -3.22 8.45 -20.53
C GLY A 54 -1.85 7.88 -20.18
N SER A 55 -1.03 7.59 -21.18
CA SER A 55 0.34 7.05 -21.01
C SER A 55 1.38 8.12 -20.63
N GLU A 56 0.93 9.27 -20.11
CA GLU A 56 1.82 10.36 -19.71
C GLU A 56 2.58 10.01 -18.43
N SER A 57 3.85 10.40 -18.39
CA SER A 57 4.67 10.28 -17.19
C SER A 57 4.52 11.53 -16.31
N PHE A 58 4.40 11.33 -15.01
CA PHE A 58 4.35 12.39 -14.02
C PHE A 58 5.60 12.32 -13.13
N GLN A 59 6.36 13.41 -13.08
CA GLN A 59 7.51 13.52 -12.20
C GLN A 59 7.04 13.92 -10.79
N LEU A 60 7.28 13.04 -9.82
CA LEU A 60 6.93 13.27 -8.42
C LEU A 60 7.97 14.16 -7.73
N LEU A 61 9.25 13.80 -7.87
CA LEU A 61 10.39 14.49 -7.28
C LEU A 61 11.58 14.41 -8.23
N ARG A 62 12.36 15.49 -8.29
CA ARG A 62 13.62 15.56 -9.03
C ARG A 62 14.75 15.85 -8.05
N PHE A 63 15.61 14.88 -7.81
CA PHE A 63 16.77 15.03 -6.94
C PHE A 63 17.97 15.58 -7.71
N THR A 64 18.20 15.03 -8.92
CA THR A 64 19.26 15.43 -9.84
C THR A 64 18.74 15.30 -11.27
N GLU A 65 19.48 15.75 -12.26
CA GLU A 65 19.06 15.61 -13.68
C GLU A 65 18.83 14.15 -14.09
N GLU A 66 19.58 13.23 -13.50
CA GLU A 66 19.48 11.79 -13.76
C GLU A 66 18.60 11.02 -12.75
N LEU A 67 18.46 11.54 -11.51
CA LEU A 67 17.72 10.90 -10.43
C LEU A 67 16.35 11.56 -10.25
N THR A 68 15.35 11.01 -10.92
CA THR A 68 13.96 11.47 -10.83
C THR A 68 13.05 10.36 -10.37
N LEU A 69 12.10 10.69 -9.51
CA LEU A 69 10.98 9.79 -9.19
C LEU A 69 9.83 10.08 -10.15
N THR A 70 9.54 9.12 -11.00
CA THR A 70 8.51 9.25 -12.04
C THR A 70 7.44 8.18 -11.88
N LEU A 71 6.19 8.60 -11.99
CA LEU A 71 5.03 7.71 -12.07
C LEU A 71 4.52 7.70 -13.51
N ARG A 72 4.13 6.54 -14.00
CA ARG A 72 3.61 6.36 -15.35
C ARG A 72 2.49 5.33 -15.36
N MET A 73 1.50 5.56 -16.20
CA MET A 73 0.42 4.60 -16.46
C MET A 73 0.65 3.96 -17.84
N ASP A 74 1.20 2.76 -17.85
CA ASP A 74 1.33 1.95 -19.07
C ASP A 74 0.44 0.70 -19.01
N GLY A 75 0.57 -0.20 -19.99
CA GLY A 75 -0.22 -1.43 -20.04
C GLY A 75 0.02 -2.36 -18.84
N ALA A 76 1.28 -2.50 -18.43
CA ALA A 76 1.65 -3.30 -17.27
C ALA A 76 1.12 -2.67 -15.97
N SER A 77 1.27 -1.36 -15.79
CA SER A 77 0.74 -0.61 -14.65
C SER A 77 -0.77 -0.77 -14.51
N ARG A 78 -1.52 -0.68 -15.61
CA ARG A 78 -2.98 -0.89 -15.60
C ARG A 78 -3.36 -2.30 -15.15
N LEU A 79 -2.65 -3.30 -15.62
CA LEU A 79 -2.91 -4.69 -15.28
C LEU A 79 -2.62 -4.95 -13.80
N PHE A 80 -1.43 -4.61 -13.32
CA PHE A 80 -1.03 -4.87 -11.93
C PHE A 80 -1.82 -4.02 -10.93
N ALA A 81 -2.04 -2.74 -11.21
CA ALA A 81 -2.85 -1.88 -10.34
C ALA A 81 -4.32 -2.33 -10.33
N GLY A 82 -4.87 -2.76 -11.47
CA GLY A 82 -6.22 -3.29 -11.56
C GLY A 82 -6.40 -4.58 -10.75
N LEU A 83 -5.41 -5.50 -10.84
CA LEU A 83 -5.40 -6.71 -10.01
C LEU A 83 -5.33 -6.35 -8.52
N ALA A 84 -4.41 -5.49 -8.11
CA ALA A 84 -4.28 -5.06 -6.72
C ALA A 84 -5.57 -4.39 -6.22
N ALA A 85 -6.14 -3.45 -6.98
CA ALA A 85 -7.36 -2.74 -6.62
C ALA A 85 -8.59 -3.66 -6.52
N THR A 86 -8.58 -4.78 -7.22
CA THR A 86 -9.67 -5.77 -7.15
C THR A 86 -9.46 -6.74 -5.99
N LEU A 87 -8.26 -7.29 -5.83
CA LEU A 87 -7.99 -8.34 -4.85
C LEU A 87 -7.88 -7.81 -3.41
N TRP A 88 -7.40 -6.57 -3.21
CA TRP A 88 -7.21 -6.03 -1.87
C TRP A 88 -8.51 -5.93 -1.05
N PRO A 89 -9.64 -5.42 -1.59
CA PRO A 89 -10.91 -5.43 -0.88
C PRO A 89 -11.38 -6.85 -0.50
N PHE A 90 -11.23 -7.83 -1.38
CA PHE A 90 -11.58 -9.22 -1.07
C PHE A 90 -10.71 -9.80 0.04
N THR A 91 -9.40 -9.57 -0.03
CA THR A 91 -8.47 -9.97 1.04
C THR A 91 -8.82 -9.31 2.37
N MET A 92 -9.22 -8.04 2.34
CA MET A 92 -9.67 -7.32 3.53
C MET A 92 -10.93 -7.97 4.15
N LEU A 93 -11.92 -8.31 3.33
CA LEU A 93 -13.14 -8.97 3.81
C LEU A 93 -12.82 -10.30 4.51
N TYR A 94 -11.93 -11.10 3.90
CA TYR A 94 -11.42 -12.32 4.53
C TYR A 94 -10.68 -12.03 5.85
N ALA A 95 -9.81 -11.02 5.84
CA ALA A 95 -9.00 -10.67 7.01
C ALA A 95 -9.84 -10.13 8.18
N PHE A 96 -11.02 -9.57 7.97
CA PHE A 96 -11.92 -9.15 9.05
C PHE A 96 -12.37 -10.31 9.93
N ASP A 97 -12.65 -11.44 9.34
CA ASP A 97 -13.03 -12.65 10.06
C ASP A 97 -11.81 -13.35 10.67
N TYR A 98 -10.78 -13.60 9.83
CA TYR A 98 -9.57 -14.31 10.20
C TYR A 98 -8.81 -13.65 11.38
N MET A 99 -8.66 -12.32 11.36
CA MET A 99 -7.92 -11.57 12.37
C MET A 99 -8.74 -11.23 13.61
N SER A 100 -10.02 -11.63 13.70
CA SER A 100 -10.91 -11.27 14.82
C SER A 100 -10.40 -11.72 16.19
N HIS A 101 -9.63 -12.80 16.24
CA HIS A 101 -9.08 -13.40 17.46
C HIS A 101 -7.63 -13.01 17.78
N GLU A 102 -7.00 -12.19 16.92
CA GLU A 102 -5.58 -11.85 17.07
C GLU A 102 -5.37 -10.59 17.92
N LYS A 103 -4.18 -10.53 18.53
CA LYS A 103 -3.69 -9.35 19.25
C LYS A 103 -3.04 -8.36 18.27
N HIS A 104 -2.94 -7.08 18.66
CA HIS A 104 -2.28 -6.03 17.86
C HIS A 104 -2.94 -5.71 16.52
N LEU A 105 -4.26 -5.78 16.47
CA LEU A 105 -5.06 -5.54 15.26
C LEU A 105 -4.84 -4.15 14.63
N SER A 106 -4.61 -3.10 15.41
CA SER A 106 -4.37 -1.75 14.87
C SER A 106 -3.10 -1.70 14.02
N MET A 107 -2.03 -2.36 14.48
CA MET A 107 -0.78 -2.47 13.74
C MET A 107 -1.00 -3.23 12.42
N PHE A 108 -1.68 -4.38 12.47
CA PHE A 108 -1.98 -5.16 11.28
C PHE A 108 -2.73 -4.33 10.24
N TRP A 109 -3.85 -3.72 10.61
CA TRP A 109 -4.68 -2.96 9.67
C TRP A 109 -3.97 -1.75 9.08
N SER A 110 -3.17 -1.04 9.89
CA SER A 110 -2.39 0.10 9.41
C SER A 110 -1.38 -0.33 8.37
N PHE A 111 -0.55 -1.33 8.66
CA PHE A 111 0.48 -1.79 7.73
C PHE A 111 -0.10 -2.54 6.52
N PHE A 112 -1.23 -3.24 6.67
CA PHE A 112 -1.96 -3.83 5.54
C PHE A 112 -2.44 -2.76 4.56
N THR A 113 -2.95 -1.64 5.06
CA THR A 113 -3.39 -0.51 4.23
C THR A 113 -2.22 0.23 3.61
N VAL A 114 -1.15 0.47 4.37
CA VAL A 114 0.10 1.07 3.85
C VAL A 114 0.69 0.22 2.72
N SER A 115 0.74 -1.11 2.90
CA SER A 115 1.24 -2.03 1.87
C SER A 115 0.45 -1.92 0.56
N PHE A 116 -0.86 -1.69 0.62
CA PHE A 116 -1.68 -1.45 -0.57
C PHE A 116 -1.20 -0.22 -1.36
N GLY A 117 -1.01 0.92 -0.67
CA GLY A 117 -0.52 2.13 -1.32
C GLY A 117 0.87 1.99 -1.93
N VAL A 118 1.77 1.31 -1.20
CA VAL A 118 3.13 1.05 -1.69
C VAL A 118 3.12 0.11 -2.89
N THR A 119 2.26 -0.93 -2.89
CA THR A 119 2.08 -1.83 -4.04
C THR A 119 1.62 -1.08 -5.28
N LEU A 120 0.69 -0.12 -5.12
CA LEU A 120 0.28 0.76 -6.22
C LEU A 120 1.44 1.67 -6.68
N GLY A 121 2.30 2.11 -5.76
CA GLY A 121 3.51 2.86 -6.09
C GLY A 121 4.49 2.05 -6.94
N VAL A 122 4.68 0.75 -6.65
CA VAL A 122 5.45 -0.16 -7.50
C VAL A 122 4.80 -0.31 -8.87
N ALA A 123 3.47 -0.51 -8.91
CA ALA A 123 2.72 -0.68 -10.17
C ALA A 123 2.78 0.55 -11.08
N PHE A 124 2.83 1.75 -10.52
CA PHE A 124 2.90 3.01 -11.26
C PHE A 124 4.32 3.52 -11.49
N ALA A 125 5.35 2.79 -11.06
CA ALA A 125 6.72 3.23 -11.22
C ALA A 125 7.09 3.43 -12.69
N GLY A 126 7.50 4.64 -13.06
CA GLY A 126 7.86 5.02 -14.42
C GLY A 126 9.34 4.81 -14.76
N ASN A 127 10.18 4.57 -13.75
CA ASN A 127 11.60 4.25 -13.93
C ASN A 127 12.07 3.28 -12.84
N MET A 128 13.25 2.71 -13.05
CA MET A 128 13.84 1.70 -12.16
C MET A 128 14.09 2.24 -10.75
N MET A 129 14.49 3.50 -10.63
CA MET A 129 14.73 4.15 -9.33
C MET A 129 13.45 4.26 -8.51
N THR A 130 12.35 4.68 -9.14
CA THR A 130 11.02 4.75 -8.49
C THR A 130 10.55 3.36 -8.06
N MET A 131 10.70 2.37 -8.95
CA MET A 131 10.33 0.98 -8.67
C MET A 131 11.11 0.43 -7.48
N TYR A 132 12.44 0.62 -7.46
CA TYR A 132 13.30 0.19 -6.38
C TYR A 132 12.91 0.83 -5.04
N LEU A 133 12.66 2.14 -5.03
CA LEU A 133 12.26 2.86 -3.81
C LEU A 133 10.94 2.33 -3.25
N PHE A 134 9.92 2.17 -4.08
CA PHE A 134 8.65 1.60 -3.61
C PHE A 134 8.76 0.12 -3.24
N TYR A 135 9.64 -0.63 -3.88
CA TYR A 135 9.92 -2.02 -3.52
C TYR A 135 10.55 -2.12 -2.11
N GLU A 136 11.51 -1.27 -1.79
CA GLU A 136 12.09 -1.18 -0.44
C GLU A 136 11.05 -0.76 0.60
N LEU A 137 10.22 0.23 0.27
CA LEU A 137 9.10 0.62 1.13
C LEU A 137 8.10 -0.52 1.34
N LEU A 138 7.87 -1.37 0.32
CA LEU A 138 6.99 -2.53 0.44
C LEU A 138 7.56 -3.56 1.41
N THR A 139 8.86 -3.83 1.33
CA THR A 139 9.56 -4.70 2.28
C THR A 139 9.40 -4.19 3.71
N LEU A 140 9.61 -2.89 3.93
CA LEU A 140 9.45 -2.27 5.25
C LEU A 140 7.98 -2.31 5.73
N ALA A 141 7.02 -2.08 4.84
CA ALA A 141 5.60 -2.10 5.19
C ALA A 141 5.08 -3.52 5.51
N THR A 142 5.62 -4.54 4.86
CA THR A 142 5.21 -5.94 5.09
C THR A 142 5.93 -6.58 6.28
N LEU A 143 7.07 -6.05 6.71
CA LEU A 143 7.83 -6.57 7.85
C LEU A 143 6.97 -6.69 9.13
N PRO A 144 6.21 -5.68 9.57
CA PRO A 144 5.34 -5.80 10.73
C PRO A 144 4.23 -6.84 10.57
N LEU A 145 3.77 -7.10 9.33
CA LEU A 145 2.76 -8.13 9.05
C LEU A 145 3.35 -9.52 9.23
N VAL A 146 4.58 -9.76 8.78
CA VAL A 146 5.31 -11.02 9.00
C VAL A 146 5.58 -11.26 10.48
N MET A 147 5.79 -10.19 11.26
CA MET A 147 6.05 -10.24 12.69
C MET A 147 4.78 -10.22 13.55
N GLN A 148 3.59 -10.24 12.95
CA GLN A 148 2.28 -10.07 13.61
C GLN A 148 2.07 -10.88 14.90
N PRO A 149 2.47 -12.17 14.99
CA PRO A 149 2.31 -12.94 16.23
C PRO A 149 3.18 -12.46 17.39
N MET A 150 4.13 -11.53 17.17
CA MET A 150 5.08 -10.97 18.14
C MET A 150 5.82 -12.02 18.98
N SER A 151 5.80 -13.29 18.56
CA SER A 151 6.57 -14.37 19.18
C SER A 151 8.06 -14.21 18.87
N THR A 152 8.91 -14.83 19.71
CA THR A 152 10.36 -14.84 19.46
C THR A 152 10.73 -15.45 18.12
N THR A 153 9.97 -16.47 17.68
CA THR A 153 10.13 -17.11 16.37
C THR A 153 9.72 -16.17 15.23
N ALA A 154 8.59 -15.46 15.35
CA ALA A 154 8.13 -14.49 14.35
C ALA A 154 9.12 -13.32 14.21
N ARG A 155 9.68 -12.82 15.32
CA ARG A 155 10.71 -11.77 15.28
C ARG A 155 11.97 -12.23 14.55
N LYS A 156 12.45 -13.45 14.81
CA LYS A 156 13.59 -14.04 14.08
C LYS A 156 13.29 -14.21 12.59
N ALA A 157 12.06 -14.64 12.25
CA ALA A 157 11.61 -14.75 10.87
C ALA A 157 11.56 -13.38 10.16
N GLY A 158 11.05 -12.35 10.84
CA GLY A 158 11.02 -10.99 10.31
C GLY A 158 12.42 -10.41 10.05
N VAL A 159 13.38 -10.62 10.98
CA VAL A 159 14.78 -10.20 10.74
C VAL A 159 15.38 -10.93 9.54
N LYS A 160 15.17 -12.24 9.41
CA LYS A 160 15.63 -13.00 8.23
C LYS A 160 14.97 -12.46 6.95
N TYR A 161 13.66 -12.23 6.97
CA TYR A 161 12.94 -11.64 5.84
C TYR A 161 13.56 -10.31 5.41
N ALA A 162 13.81 -9.38 6.35
CA ALA A 162 14.44 -8.10 6.05
C ALA A 162 15.84 -8.27 5.43
N VAL A 163 16.67 -9.14 6.00
CA VAL A 163 18.05 -9.38 5.50
C VAL A 163 18.08 -10.00 4.10
N TYR A 164 17.11 -10.87 3.77
CA TYR A 164 17.09 -11.53 2.46
C TYR A 164 16.37 -10.73 1.37
N SER A 165 15.54 -9.75 1.74
CA SER A 165 14.78 -8.95 0.77
C SER A 165 15.42 -7.59 0.44
N MET A 166 16.33 -7.10 1.26
CA MET A 166 17.21 -5.95 0.99
C MET A 166 18.50 -6.38 0.32
#